data_09e2a50b0df976745ccf3211aa2764e3
#
_entry.id   09e2a50b0df976745ccf3211aa2764e3
#
_cell.length_a   1.000
_cell.length_b   1.000
_cell.length_c   1.000
_cell.angle_alpha   90.00
_cell.angle_beta   90.00
_cell.angle_gamma   90.00
#
_symmetry.space_group_name_H-M   'P 1'
#
loop_
_entity.id
_entity.type
_entity.pdbx_description
1 polymer ?
#
loop_
_entity_poly.entity_id
_entity_poly.type
_entity_poly.pdbx_seq_one_letter_code
_entity_poly.pdbx_strand_id
1 'polypeptide(L)'
;MDVRYIHNFLRVVDTGSMSEAARQLDLSPSAIAQQMRVLEGELGAPLLVRHGRSVRATEAGERLFERGRQLLQDFEGLREWVASDADGGELRLGTVNTALHGFVPAVMRAFVARHAEVRISVRAGLTPELYTALVQSELDVLICLQPSFDLPKTVCWAELRQEPLVVLCRNRDARQDPLALLRTRPLVRYDRSLAGGRLADRYLRAQGIAPLERMELNSVLAVAMMVDQGLGVGLVPDIGPVLSQGRDVSVLALPEQGAAADGAGCRPADARKVGLLWLNTSARARWARSLLECARECLGRGL
;
A
#
# COMPACT_ATOMS: atom_id res chain seq x y z
N MET A 1 -33.13 -9.03 -8.19
CA MET A 1 -32.52 -8.08 -7.20
C MET A 1 -32.03 -6.84 -7.93
N ASP A 2 -32.48 -5.65 -7.56
CA ASP A 2 -32.04 -4.39 -8.17
C ASP A 2 -30.76 -3.89 -7.45
N VAL A 3 -29.68 -3.72 -8.22
CA VAL A 3 -28.38 -3.26 -7.72
C VAL A 3 -28.46 -1.89 -7.03
N ARG A 4 -29.41 -1.03 -7.43
CA ARG A 4 -29.68 0.25 -6.79
C ARG A 4 -30.12 0.10 -5.33
N TYR A 5 -30.82 -0.98 -4.99
CA TYR A 5 -31.26 -1.22 -3.62
C TYR A 5 -30.10 -1.62 -2.72
N ILE A 6 -29.09 -2.31 -3.26
CA ILE A 6 -27.82 -2.57 -2.53
C ILE A 6 -27.10 -1.26 -2.27
N HIS A 7 -26.97 -0.39 -3.28
CA HIS A 7 -26.34 0.93 -3.09
C HIS A 7 -27.04 1.74 -2.00
N ASN A 8 -28.36 1.79 -2.02
CA ASN A 8 -29.15 2.53 -1.06
C ASN A 8 -29.05 1.92 0.36
N PHE A 9 -28.99 0.58 0.46
CA PHE A 9 -28.71 -0.10 1.72
C PHE A 9 -27.35 0.29 2.32
N LEU A 10 -26.27 0.31 1.51
CA LEU A 10 -24.97 0.74 1.99
C LEU A 10 -25.00 2.18 2.52
N ARG A 11 -25.70 3.09 1.84
CA ARG A 11 -25.91 4.47 2.32
C ARG A 11 -26.66 4.54 3.63
N VAL A 12 -27.69 3.72 3.81
CA VAL A 12 -28.44 3.65 5.09
C VAL A 12 -27.53 3.19 6.23
N VAL A 13 -26.69 2.20 6.01
CA VAL A 13 -25.73 1.70 7.01
C VAL A 13 -24.65 2.75 7.30
N ASP A 14 -24.06 3.37 6.29
CA ASP A 14 -23.03 4.42 6.43
C ASP A 14 -23.54 5.64 7.22
N THR A 15 -24.79 6.07 6.97
CA THR A 15 -25.37 7.23 7.66
C THR A 15 -26.03 6.91 9.00
N GLY A 16 -26.32 5.64 9.26
CA GLY A 16 -27.09 5.20 10.43
C GLY A 16 -28.53 5.71 10.45
N SER A 17 -29.05 6.28 9.34
CA SER A 17 -30.36 6.94 9.26
C SER A 17 -30.98 6.83 7.87
N MET A 18 -32.21 6.27 7.81
CA MET A 18 -32.96 6.20 6.56
C MET A 18 -33.31 7.58 5.98
N SER A 19 -33.58 8.55 6.85
CA SER A 19 -33.94 9.93 6.41
C SER A 19 -32.72 10.66 5.86
N GLU A 20 -31.56 10.49 6.47
CA GLU A 20 -30.32 11.10 5.98
C GLU A 20 -29.85 10.44 4.67
N ALA A 21 -29.90 9.12 4.58
CA ALA A 21 -29.64 8.40 3.34
C ALA A 21 -30.59 8.84 2.20
N ALA A 22 -31.89 8.98 2.52
CA ALA A 22 -32.89 9.45 1.56
C ALA A 22 -32.54 10.86 1.02
N ARG A 23 -32.14 11.78 1.92
CA ARG A 23 -31.71 13.14 1.53
C ARG A 23 -30.48 13.11 0.62
N GLN A 24 -29.49 12.27 0.90
CA GLN A 24 -28.27 12.15 0.08
C GLN A 24 -28.52 11.50 -1.30
N LEU A 25 -29.59 10.71 -1.42
CA LEU A 25 -29.95 9.97 -2.61
C LEU A 25 -31.08 10.63 -3.42
N ASP A 26 -31.53 11.84 -3.01
CA ASP A 26 -32.67 12.53 -3.59
C ASP A 26 -33.93 11.67 -3.67
N LEU A 27 -34.18 10.87 -2.60
CA LEU A 27 -35.34 10.00 -2.45
C LEU A 27 -36.18 10.39 -1.23
N SER A 28 -37.43 9.94 -1.20
CA SER A 28 -38.25 10.06 0.03
C SER A 28 -37.83 8.97 1.04
N PRO A 29 -37.95 9.24 2.37
CA PRO A 29 -37.72 8.21 3.39
C PRO A 29 -38.63 6.98 3.26
N SER A 30 -39.85 7.16 2.74
CA SER A 30 -40.79 6.05 2.47
C SER A 30 -40.31 5.19 1.31
N ALA A 31 -39.71 5.79 0.28
CA ALA A 31 -39.12 5.06 -0.85
C ALA A 31 -37.93 4.20 -0.40
N ILE A 32 -37.01 4.77 0.40
CA ILE A 32 -35.89 4.00 0.98
C ILE A 32 -36.42 2.84 1.84
N ALA A 33 -37.38 3.09 2.72
CA ALA A 33 -37.95 2.03 3.55
C ALA A 33 -38.62 0.90 2.72
N GLN A 34 -39.26 1.26 1.61
CA GLN A 34 -39.84 0.28 0.69
C GLN A 34 -38.76 -0.55 0.00
N GLN A 35 -37.70 0.10 -0.50
CA GLN A 35 -36.57 -0.59 -1.14
C GLN A 35 -35.87 -1.54 -0.17
N MET A 36 -35.67 -1.16 1.09
CA MET A 36 -35.08 -2.05 2.11
C MET A 36 -35.97 -3.27 2.34
N ARG A 37 -37.31 -3.10 2.45
CA ARG A 37 -38.23 -4.24 2.57
C ARG A 37 -38.18 -5.20 1.36
N VAL A 38 -38.09 -4.65 0.16
CA VAL A 38 -37.96 -5.48 -1.05
C VAL A 38 -36.65 -6.26 -1.02
N LEU A 39 -35.54 -5.59 -0.69
CA LEU A 39 -34.22 -6.22 -0.61
C LEU A 39 -34.17 -7.32 0.46
N GLU A 40 -34.74 -7.08 1.65
CA GLU A 40 -34.87 -8.05 2.73
C GLU A 40 -35.73 -9.25 2.31
N GLY A 41 -36.84 -8.99 1.59
CA GLY A 41 -37.69 -10.03 1.04
C GLY A 41 -37.01 -10.91 0.01
N GLU A 42 -36.23 -10.31 -0.91
CA GLU A 42 -35.46 -11.05 -1.92
C GLU A 42 -34.30 -11.88 -1.34
N LEU A 43 -33.67 -11.38 -0.28
CA LEU A 43 -32.58 -12.07 0.41
C LEU A 43 -33.04 -13.02 1.53
N GLY A 44 -34.31 -12.97 1.88
CA GLY A 44 -34.92 -13.85 2.90
C GLY A 44 -34.41 -13.59 4.32
N ALA A 45 -33.85 -12.42 4.59
CA ALA A 45 -33.32 -12.09 5.91
C ALA A 45 -33.48 -10.59 6.22
N PRO A 46 -33.76 -10.20 7.49
CA PRO A 46 -33.73 -8.81 7.89
C PRO A 46 -32.30 -8.29 7.85
N LEU A 47 -32.09 -7.15 7.19
CA LEU A 47 -30.76 -6.53 7.01
C LEU A 47 -30.54 -5.37 7.98
N LEU A 48 -31.62 -4.75 8.45
CA LEU A 48 -31.57 -3.56 9.28
C LEU A 48 -32.38 -3.76 10.56
N VAL A 49 -31.88 -3.21 11.67
CA VAL A 49 -32.56 -3.18 12.96
C VAL A 49 -32.59 -1.74 13.48
N ARG A 50 -33.72 -1.34 14.08
CA ARG A 50 -33.85 -0.03 14.72
C ARG A 50 -33.18 -0.04 16.09
N HIS A 51 -32.37 0.96 16.36
CA HIS A 51 -31.78 1.20 17.67
C HIS A 51 -32.07 2.64 18.11
N GLY A 52 -33.20 2.83 18.77
CA GLY A 52 -33.71 4.16 19.12
C GLY A 52 -34.04 4.99 17.87
N ARG A 53 -33.31 6.10 17.69
CA ARG A 53 -33.45 6.98 16.52
C ARG A 53 -32.52 6.60 15.34
N SER A 54 -31.63 5.63 15.53
CA SER A 54 -30.69 5.18 14.50
C SER A 54 -31.10 3.82 13.92
N VAL A 55 -30.49 3.49 12.78
CA VAL A 55 -30.62 2.19 12.12
C VAL A 55 -29.24 1.55 12.09
N ARG A 56 -29.15 0.26 12.40
CA ARG A 56 -27.92 -0.54 12.34
C ARG A 56 -28.13 -1.76 11.45
N ALA A 57 -27.05 -2.24 10.88
CA ALA A 57 -27.07 -3.52 10.18
C ALA A 57 -27.28 -4.69 11.17
N THR A 58 -28.00 -5.71 10.75
CA THR A 58 -28.03 -7.03 11.39
C THR A 58 -26.77 -7.81 10.97
N GLU A 59 -26.54 -9.01 11.53
CA GLU A 59 -25.47 -9.88 11.08
C GLU A 59 -25.55 -10.21 9.57
N ALA A 60 -26.79 -10.40 9.04
CA ALA A 60 -27.01 -10.56 7.61
C ALA A 60 -26.72 -9.26 6.85
N GLY A 61 -27.08 -8.12 7.43
CA GLY A 61 -26.75 -6.79 6.91
C GLY A 61 -25.27 -6.52 6.85
N GLU A 62 -24.50 -6.87 7.87
CA GLU A 62 -23.03 -6.73 7.87
C GLU A 62 -22.39 -7.57 6.74
N ARG A 63 -22.84 -8.82 6.57
CA ARG A 63 -22.38 -9.65 5.45
C ARG A 63 -22.71 -9.03 4.09
N LEU A 64 -23.90 -8.44 3.94
CA LEU A 64 -24.26 -7.72 2.72
C LEU A 64 -23.44 -6.43 2.56
N PHE A 65 -23.16 -5.72 3.64
CA PHE A 65 -22.39 -4.49 3.62
C PHE A 65 -20.94 -4.74 3.13
N GLU A 66 -20.30 -5.80 3.63
CA GLU A 66 -18.95 -6.20 3.20
C GLU A 66 -18.88 -6.59 1.71
N ARG A 67 -19.87 -7.35 1.23
CA ARG A 67 -19.88 -7.87 -0.15
C ARG A 67 -20.55 -6.93 -1.15
N GLY A 68 -21.50 -6.14 -0.70
CA GLY A 68 -22.30 -5.25 -1.57
C GLY A 68 -21.47 -4.14 -2.20
N ARG A 69 -20.49 -3.61 -1.50
CA ARG A 69 -19.55 -2.62 -2.06
C ARG A 69 -18.78 -3.21 -3.24
N GLN A 70 -18.27 -4.43 -3.08
CA GLN A 70 -17.57 -5.13 -4.18
C GLN A 70 -18.49 -5.36 -5.38
N LEU A 71 -19.71 -5.82 -5.15
CA LEU A 71 -20.68 -6.08 -6.21
C LEU A 71 -21.02 -4.81 -7.01
N LEU A 72 -21.20 -3.68 -6.31
CA LEU A 72 -21.47 -2.40 -6.98
C LEU A 72 -20.32 -1.96 -7.87
N GLN A 73 -19.09 -2.11 -7.40
CA GLN A 73 -17.91 -1.74 -8.18
C GLN A 73 -17.69 -2.68 -9.37
N ASP A 74 -17.96 -3.98 -9.20
CA ASP A 74 -17.91 -4.93 -10.31
C ASP A 74 -18.99 -4.58 -11.36
N PHE A 75 -20.16 -4.13 -10.92
CA PHE A 75 -21.24 -3.69 -11.80
C PHE A 75 -20.90 -2.39 -12.53
N GLU A 76 -20.32 -1.41 -11.84
CA GLU A 76 -19.83 -0.16 -12.46
C GLU A 76 -18.69 -0.46 -13.43
N GLY A 77 -17.74 -1.31 -13.05
CA GLY A 77 -16.67 -1.76 -13.93
C GLY A 77 -17.16 -2.48 -15.18
N LEU A 78 -18.24 -3.28 -15.06
CA LEU A 78 -18.89 -3.94 -16.21
C LEU A 78 -19.53 -2.89 -17.16
N ARG A 79 -20.20 -1.87 -16.60
CA ARG A 79 -20.78 -0.79 -17.40
C ARG A 79 -19.72 0.00 -18.16
N GLU A 80 -18.62 0.35 -17.47
CA GLU A 80 -17.47 1.01 -18.09
C GLU A 80 -16.85 0.13 -19.19
N TRP A 81 -16.70 -1.17 -18.94
CA TRP A 81 -16.14 -2.12 -19.88
C TRP A 81 -17.01 -2.29 -21.16
N VAL A 82 -18.33 -2.33 -20.99
CA VAL A 82 -19.27 -2.42 -22.12
C VAL A 82 -19.41 -1.10 -22.87
N ALA A 83 -19.30 0.03 -22.16
CA ALA A 83 -19.41 1.35 -22.76
C ALA A 83 -18.12 1.85 -23.43
N SER A 84 -16.97 1.23 -23.13
CA SER A 84 -15.69 1.63 -23.71
C SER A 84 -15.35 0.77 -24.93
N ASP A 85 -15.43 1.37 -26.12
CA ASP A 85 -14.80 0.86 -27.34
C ASP A 85 -13.27 0.85 -27.28
N ALA A 86 -12.68 1.39 -26.23
CA ALA A 86 -11.26 1.51 -26.01
C ALA A 86 -10.90 1.06 -24.58
N ASP A 87 -9.63 0.68 -24.37
CA ASP A 87 -9.01 0.26 -23.09
C ASP A 87 -9.04 1.31 -21.94
N GLY A 88 -9.98 2.26 -21.97
CA GLY A 88 -10.17 3.31 -20.99
C GLY A 88 -10.71 2.82 -19.64
N GLY A 89 -10.66 3.71 -18.64
CA GLY A 89 -11.15 3.47 -17.27
C GLY A 89 -10.21 4.06 -16.23
N GLU A 90 -10.47 3.82 -14.94
CA GLU A 90 -9.64 4.28 -13.84
C GLU A 90 -8.93 3.11 -13.14
N LEU A 91 -7.60 3.21 -13.01
CA LEU A 91 -6.77 2.34 -12.17
C LEU A 91 -6.48 3.03 -10.84
N ARG A 92 -6.95 2.47 -9.74
CA ARG A 92 -6.72 2.98 -8.38
C ARG A 92 -5.55 2.24 -7.74
N LEU A 93 -4.37 2.86 -7.76
CA LEU A 93 -3.13 2.30 -7.24
C LEU A 93 -2.90 2.74 -5.79
N GLY A 94 -2.77 1.77 -4.89
CA GLY A 94 -2.20 2.00 -3.55
C GLY A 94 -0.69 1.79 -3.54
N THR A 95 0.09 2.64 -2.88
CA THR A 95 1.53 2.43 -2.80
C THR A 95 2.12 2.90 -1.48
N VAL A 96 3.15 2.20 -1.00
CA VAL A 96 3.95 2.70 0.13
C VAL A 96 4.84 3.87 -0.32
N ASN A 97 5.03 4.87 0.54
CA ASN A 97 5.81 6.08 0.21
C ASN A 97 7.21 5.77 -0.34
N THR A 98 7.86 4.75 0.18
CA THR A 98 9.22 4.37 -0.27
C THR A 98 9.25 3.89 -1.70
N ALA A 99 8.26 3.10 -2.15
CA ALA A 99 8.12 2.69 -3.53
C ALA A 99 7.72 3.87 -4.42
N LEU A 100 6.80 4.74 -3.95
CA LEU A 100 6.36 5.92 -4.66
C LEU A 100 7.52 6.87 -4.99
N HIS A 101 8.43 7.06 -4.06
CA HIS A 101 9.63 7.89 -4.28
C HIS A 101 10.74 7.15 -5.04
N GLY A 102 10.77 5.82 -4.99
CA GLY A 102 11.79 4.99 -5.62
C GLY A 102 11.44 4.67 -7.08
N PHE A 103 10.91 3.50 -7.33
CA PHE A 103 10.75 2.95 -8.68
C PHE A 103 9.37 3.18 -9.32
N VAL A 104 8.34 3.53 -8.57
CA VAL A 104 6.97 3.73 -9.09
C VAL A 104 6.90 4.75 -10.22
N PRO A 105 7.62 5.89 -10.20
CA PRO A 105 7.59 6.84 -11.32
C PRO A 105 8.02 6.22 -12.67
N ALA A 106 9.05 5.38 -12.66
CA ALA A 106 9.52 4.68 -13.87
C ALA A 106 8.49 3.65 -14.35
N VAL A 107 7.87 2.92 -13.43
CA VAL A 107 6.80 1.95 -13.73
C VAL A 107 5.58 2.66 -14.30
N MET A 108 5.17 3.79 -13.72
CA MET A 108 4.05 4.59 -14.22
C MET A 108 4.30 5.12 -15.62
N ARG A 109 5.51 5.59 -15.90
CA ARG A 109 5.89 6.02 -17.27
C ARG A 109 5.70 4.89 -18.29
N ALA A 110 6.15 3.67 -17.95
CA ALA A 110 6.00 2.51 -18.83
C ALA A 110 4.53 2.08 -18.98
N PHE A 111 3.76 2.14 -17.89
CA PHE A 111 2.33 1.78 -17.89
C PHE A 111 1.49 2.77 -18.71
N VAL A 112 1.68 4.07 -18.52
CA VAL A 112 0.96 5.13 -19.28
C VAL A 112 1.28 5.05 -20.76
N ALA A 113 2.53 4.72 -21.13
CA ALA A 113 2.91 4.53 -22.53
C ALA A 113 2.15 3.36 -23.21
N ARG A 114 1.71 2.35 -22.45
CA ARG A 114 0.93 1.20 -22.94
C ARG A 114 -0.58 1.41 -22.88
N HIS A 115 -1.02 2.24 -21.94
CA HIS A 115 -2.42 2.43 -21.58
C HIS A 115 -2.73 3.93 -21.48
N ALA A 116 -2.62 4.65 -22.61
CA ALA A 116 -2.75 6.12 -22.66
C ALA A 116 -4.14 6.61 -22.20
N GLU A 117 -5.19 5.81 -22.42
CA GLU A 117 -6.58 6.15 -22.08
C GLU A 117 -6.95 5.80 -20.63
N VAL A 118 -6.05 5.14 -19.88
CA VAL A 118 -6.33 4.78 -18.49
C VAL A 118 -6.01 5.94 -17.57
N ARG A 119 -7.02 6.42 -16.86
CA ARG A 119 -6.82 7.37 -15.75
C ARG A 119 -6.23 6.62 -14.55
N ILE A 120 -5.22 7.20 -13.91
CA ILE A 120 -4.57 6.60 -12.74
C ILE A 120 -4.78 7.52 -11.55
N SER A 121 -5.34 6.98 -10.46
CA SER A 121 -5.32 7.62 -9.15
C SER A 121 -4.33 6.87 -8.24
N VAL A 122 -3.52 7.63 -7.49
CA VAL A 122 -2.50 7.06 -6.61
C VAL A 122 -2.76 7.48 -5.17
N ARG A 123 -2.90 6.50 -4.29
CA ARG A 123 -3.05 6.69 -2.83
C ARG A 123 -1.82 6.15 -2.12
N ALA A 124 -1.09 7.02 -1.42
CA ALA A 124 0.02 6.60 -0.57
C ALA A 124 -0.48 6.24 0.83
N GLY A 125 0.14 5.22 1.46
CA GLY A 125 -0.24 4.78 2.80
C GLY A 125 0.63 3.64 3.33
N LEU A 126 0.25 3.10 4.48
CA LEU A 126 0.87 1.92 5.07
C LEU A 126 0.25 0.63 4.51
N THR A 127 1.02 -0.43 4.41
CA THR A 127 0.53 -1.72 3.87
C THR A 127 -0.78 -2.21 4.50
N PRO A 128 -1.00 -2.17 5.83
CA PRO A 128 -2.27 -2.62 6.41
C PRO A 128 -3.47 -1.79 5.97
N GLU A 129 -3.32 -0.46 5.92
CA GLU A 129 -4.39 0.46 5.49
C GLU A 129 -4.73 0.26 4.01
N LEU A 130 -3.68 0.16 3.17
CA LEU A 130 -3.83 -0.09 1.74
C LEU A 130 -4.46 -1.45 1.47
N TYR A 131 -4.08 -2.47 2.25
CA TYR A 131 -4.66 -3.81 2.14
C TYR A 131 -6.17 -3.80 2.48
N THR A 132 -6.56 -3.11 3.54
CA THR A 132 -7.98 -2.92 3.88
C THR A 132 -8.73 -2.24 2.72
N ALA A 133 -8.17 -1.17 2.15
CA ALA A 133 -8.76 -0.47 1.02
C ALA A 133 -8.85 -1.35 -0.25
N LEU A 134 -7.88 -2.25 -0.47
CA LEU A 134 -7.95 -3.22 -1.56
C LEU A 134 -9.08 -4.25 -1.35
N VAL A 135 -9.19 -4.80 -0.15
CA VAL A 135 -10.27 -5.77 0.17
C VAL A 135 -11.64 -5.11 0.10
N GLN A 136 -11.74 -3.83 0.47
CA GLN A 136 -12.95 -3.02 0.32
C GLN A 136 -13.17 -2.53 -1.11
N SER A 137 -12.29 -2.89 -2.04
CA SER A 137 -12.32 -2.48 -3.46
C SER A 137 -12.26 -0.96 -3.68
N GLU A 138 -11.76 -0.21 -2.72
CA GLU A 138 -11.40 1.20 -2.88
C GLU A 138 -10.13 1.35 -3.74
N LEU A 139 -9.28 0.31 -3.79
CA LEU A 139 -8.07 0.21 -4.60
C LEU A 139 -8.12 -1.05 -5.46
N ASP A 140 -7.48 -1.02 -6.62
CA ASP A 140 -7.45 -2.11 -7.59
C ASP A 140 -6.16 -2.93 -7.49
N VAL A 141 -5.05 -2.28 -7.14
CA VAL A 141 -3.72 -2.87 -7.05
C VAL A 141 -2.87 -2.12 -6.03
N LEU A 142 -1.97 -2.84 -5.36
CA LEU A 142 -1.02 -2.26 -4.42
C LEU A 142 0.42 -2.50 -4.86
N ILE A 143 1.28 -1.52 -4.65
CA ILE A 143 2.73 -1.70 -4.54
C ILE A 143 3.10 -1.48 -3.08
N CYS A 144 3.36 -2.57 -2.35
CA CYS A 144 3.48 -2.53 -0.90
C CYS A 144 4.57 -3.48 -0.38
N LEU A 145 4.83 -3.40 0.92
CA LEU A 145 5.69 -4.38 1.57
C LEU A 145 4.96 -5.73 1.66
N GLN A 146 5.72 -6.83 1.64
CA GLN A 146 5.17 -8.16 1.84
C GLN A 146 4.38 -8.19 3.16
N PRO A 147 3.08 -8.53 3.13
CA PRO A 147 2.30 -8.71 4.35
C PRO A 147 2.91 -9.78 5.25
N SER A 148 2.82 -9.58 6.56
CA SER A 148 3.32 -10.53 7.57
C SER A 148 2.30 -11.60 7.99
N PHE A 149 1.15 -11.64 7.31
CA PHE A 149 0.05 -12.58 7.54
C PHE A 149 -0.22 -13.41 6.27
N ASP A 150 -0.88 -14.55 6.42
CA ASP A 150 -1.24 -15.42 5.30
C ASP A 150 -2.29 -14.74 4.41
N LEU A 151 -2.02 -14.69 3.12
CA LEU A 151 -2.92 -14.10 2.14
C LEU A 151 -4.01 -15.10 1.73
N PRO A 152 -5.28 -14.68 1.68
CA PRO A 152 -6.35 -15.49 1.12
C PRO A 152 -6.05 -15.90 -0.33
N LYS A 153 -6.59 -17.05 -0.78
CA LYS A 153 -6.40 -17.55 -2.17
C LYS A 153 -6.89 -16.59 -3.26
N THR A 154 -7.74 -15.65 -2.90
CA THR A 154 -8.24 -14.60 -3.80
C THR A 154 -7.26 -13.44 -4.00
N VAL A 155 -6.21 -13.36 -3.19
CA VAL A 155 -5.20 -12.31 -3.24
C VAL A 155 -3.94 -12.85 -3.90
N CYS A 156 -3.48 -12.17 -4.93
CA CYS A 156 -2.22 -12.46 -5.61
C CYS A 156 -1.10 -11.57 -5.06
N TRP A 157 0.07 -12.14 -4.84
CA TRP A 157 1.29 -11.44 -4.49
C TRP A 157 2.39 -11.78 -5.49
N ALA A 158 3.11 -10.77 -5.96
CA ALA A 158 4.29 -10.93 -6.78
C ALA A 158 5.42 -10.06 -6.24
N GLU A 159 6.51 -10.67 -5.78
CA GLU A 159 7.71 -9.96 -5.37
C GLU A 159 8.32 -9.21 -6.56
N LEU A 160 8.66 -7.94 -6.36
CA LEU A 160 9.28 -7.08 -7.36
C LEU A 160 10.76 -6.85 -7.06
N ARG A 161 11.09 -6.55 -5.80
CA ARG A 161 12.47 -6.31 -5.37
C ARG A 161 12.64 -6.53 -3.88
N GLN A 162 13.90 -6.69 -3.48
CA GLN A 162 14.31 -6.65 -2.09
C GLN A 162 15.04 -5.32 -1.81
N GLU A 163 14.79 -4.76 -0.65
CA GLU A 163 15.40 -3.51 -0.21
C GLU A 163 16.22 -3.79 1.06
N PRO A 164 17.54 -4.02 0.90
CA PRO A 164 18.44 -4.19 2.04
C PRO A 164 18.55 -2.89 2.85
N LEU A 165 19.04 -2.98 4.09
CA LEU A 165 19.44 -1.79 4.84
C LEU A 165 20.75 -1.23 4.30
N VAL A 166 20.83 0.10 4.28
CA VAL A 166 22.03 0.85 3.91
C VAL A 166 22.29 1.99 4.91
N VAL A 167 23.55 2.38 5.03
CA VAL A 167 23.93 3.56 5.80
C VAL A 167 24.04 4.76 4.87
N LEU A 168 23.35 5.83 5.22
CA LEU A 168 23.49 7.14 4.58
C LEU A 168 24.49 7.98 5.35
N CYS A 169 25.48 8.53 4.67
CA CYS A 169 26.45 9.47 5.24
C CYS A 169 26.77 10.56 4.22
N ARG A 170 27.45 11.62 4.64
CA ARG A 170 27.98 12.62 3.69
C ARG A 170 29.09 12.02 2.83
N ASN A 171 29.23 12.52 1.61
CA ASN A 171 30.26 12.03 0.65
C ASN A 171 31.69 12.05 1.24
N ARG A 172 32.02 13.01 2.08
CA ARG A 172 33.33 13.08 2.79
C ARG A 172 33.58 11.88 3.70
N ASP A 173 32.55 11.23 4.19
CA ASP A 173 32.60 10.08 5.09
C ASP A 173 32.43 8.73 4.34
N ALA A 174 32.28 8.74 3.02
CA ALA A 174 31.97 7.57 2.17
C ALA A 174 32.99 6.44 2.23
N ARG A 175 34.21 6.71 2.65
CA ARG A 175 35.31 5.72 2.78
C ARG A 175 35.41 5.12 4.19
N GLN A 176 34.59 5.56 5.13
CA GLN A 176 34.60 5.04 6.50
C GLN A 176 33.78 3.73 6.58
N ASP A 177 34.11 2.90 7.57
CA ASP A 177 33.34 1.72 7.85
C ASP A 177 31.89 2.08 8.28
N PRO A 178 30.85 1.52 7.67
CA PRO A 178 29.46 1.82 8.01
C PRO A 178 29.12 1.58 9.48
N LEU A 179 29.67 0.52 10.10
CA LEU A 179 29.41 0.21 11.50
C LEU A 179 30.13 1.21 12.44
N ALA A 180 31.31 1.67 12.07
CA ALA A 180 32.01 2.72 12.80
C ALA A 180 31.22 4.03 12.75
N LEU A 181 30.65 4.39 11.59
CA LEU A 181 29.78 5.56 11.45
C LEU A 181 28.57 5.49 12.38
N LEU A 182 27.87 4.33 12.41
CA LEU A 182 26.70 4.12 13.27
C LEU A 182 27.03 4.18 14.77
N ARG A 183 28.27 3.83 15.16
CA ARG A 183 28.74 3.91 16.56
C ARG A 183 29.17 5.31 17.00
N THR A 184 29.71 6.10 16.06
CA THR A 184 30.43 7.34 16.40
C THR A 184 29.71 8.61 15.98
N ARG A 185 28.78 8.55 15.02
CA ARG A 185 28.04 9.70 14.51
C ARG A 185 26.63 9.75 15.09
N PRO A 186 26.06 10.95 15.25
CA PRO A 186 24.65 11.07 15.59
C PRO A 186 23.77 10.34 14.55
N LEU A 187 22.78 9.58 15.02
CA LEU A 187 21.83 8.89 14.17
C LEU A 187 20.59 9.77 13.92
N VAL A 188 20.30 10.00 12.65
CA VAL A 188 18.98 10.43 12.17
C VAL A 188 18.16 9.17 11.97
N ARG A 189 17.31 8.86 12.93
CA ARG A 189 16.61 7.59 13.01
C ARG A 189 15.40 7.56 12.05
N TYR A 190 15.23 6.44 11.37
CA TYR A 190 13.98 6.12 10.69
C TYR A 190 13.00 5.51 11.68
N ASP A 191 11.77 6.00 11.70
CA ASP A 191 10.71 5.72 12.68
C ASP A 191 10.52 4.22 12.95
N ARG A 192 10.67 3.83 14.21
CA ARG A 192 10.56 2.46 14.71
C ARG A 192 9.17 1.86 14.60
N SER A 193 8.12 2.65 14.46
CA SER A 193 6.77 2.16 14.20
C SER A 193 6.61 1.60 12.77
N LEU A 194 7.48 2.01 11.85
CA LEU A 194 7.47 1.58 10.46
C LEU A 194 8.30 0.30 10.25
N ALA A 195 7.95 -0.51 9.25
CA ALA A 195 8.61 -1.78 8.98
C ALA A 195 10.13 -1.64 8.75
N GLY A 196 10.54 -0.61 7.98
CA GLY A 196 11.96 -0.33 7.73
C GLY A 196 12.71 0.15 8.98
N GLY A 197 12.07 0.94 9.83
CA GLY A 197 12.65 1.38 11.11
C GLY A 197 12.78 0.24 12.11
N ARG A 198 11.78 -0.66 12.18
CA ARG A 198 11.91 -1.91 12.97
C ARG A 198 13.05 -2.80 12.49
N LEU A 199 13.24 -2.88 11.17
CA LEU A 199 14.35 -3.61 10.57
C LEU A 199 15.70 -3.01 11.00
N ALA A 200 15.84 -1.69 10.88
CA ALA A 200 17.02 -0.94 11.31
C ALA A 200 17.30 -1.12 12.82
N ASP A 201 16.27 -1.06 13.65
CA ASP A 201 16.41 -1.23 15.10
C ASP A 201 16.87 -2.65 15.48
N ARG A 202 16.32 -3.69 14.84
CA ARG A 202 16.79 -5.08 15.01
C ARG A 202 18.25 -5.23 14.60
N TYR A 203 18.64 -4.65 13.47
CA TYR A 203 20.02 -4.68 13.00
C TYR A 203 20.99 -4.04 14.02
N LEU A 204 20.67 -2.83 14.49
CA LEU A 204 21.49 -2.15 15.50
C LEU A 204 21.66 -2.97 16.78
N ARG A 205 20.57 -3.58 17.28
CA ARG A 205 20.62 -4.46 18.45
C ARG A 205 21.47 -5.69 18.20
N ALA A 206 21.32 -6.34 17.05
CA ALA A 206 22.11 -7.53 16.69
C ALA A 206 23.60 -7.22 16.58
N GLN A 207 23.98 -6.00 16.18
CA GLN A 207 25.36 -5.52 16.12
C GLN A 207 25.88 -4.96 17.46
N GLY A 208 25.07 -4.97 18.51
CA GLY A 208 25.42 -4.38 19.80
C GLY A 208 25.69 -2.86 19.71
N ILE A 209 25.03 -2.18 18.77
CA ILE A 209 25.19 -0.75 18.56
C ILE A 209 24.10 0.01 19.30
N ALA A 210 24.50 0.84 20.27
CA ALA A 210 23.65 1.84 20.92
C ALA A 210 23.94 3.20 20.28
N PRO A 211 23.15 3.66 19.29
CA PRO A 211 23.47 4.87 18.54
C PRO A 211 23.18 6.12 19.38
N LEU A 212 23.93 7.20 19.12
CA LEU A 212 23.60 8.52 19.63
C LEU A 212 22.41 9.09 18.81
N GLU A 213 21.19 8.90 19.29
CA GLU A 213 19.98 9.35 18.60
C GLU A 213 19.85 10.87 18.69
N ARG A 214 19.62 11.52 17.55
CA ARG A 214 19.44 12.97 17.48
C ARG A 214 17.99 13.35 17.16
N MET A 215 17.36 12.62 16.25
CA MET A 215 15.97 12.81 15.83
C MET A 215 15.39 11.52 15.23
N GLU A 216 14.09 11.42 15.19
CA GLU A 216 13.35 10.31 14.56
C GLU A 216 12.38 10.87 13.52
N LEU A 217 12.38 10.29 12.30
CA LEU A 217 11.61 10.75 11.15
C LEU A 217 10.89 9.60 10.47
N ASN A 218 9.67 9.81 10.01
CA ASN A 218 8.84 8.81 9.34
C ASN A 218 9.02 8.77 7.81
N SER A 219 10.00 9.47 7.26
CA SER A 219 10.30 9.52 5.82
C SER A 219 11.77 9.22 5.56
N VAL A 220 12.04 8.20 4.73
CA VAL A 220 13.40 7.84 4.31
C VAL A 220 14.08 8.98 3.56
N LEU A 221 13.33 9.72 2.72
CA LEU A 221 13.87 10.90 2.03
C LEU A 221 14.20 12.03 2.99
N ALA A 222 13.36 12.25 4.01
CA ALA A 222 13.67 13.25 5.02
C ALA A 222 14.95 12.88 5.80
N VAL A 223 15.17 11.59 6.10
CA VAL A 223 16.44 11.11 6.66
C VAL A 223 17.61 11.47 5.75
N ALA A 224 17.50 11.18 4.43
CA ALA A 224 18.55 11.52 3.46
C ALA A 224 18.82 13.03 3.41
N MET A 225 17.77 13.87 3.44
CA MET A 225 17.91 15.33 3.47
C MET A 225 18.62 15.82 4.75
N MET A 226 18.33 15.22 5.90
CA MET A 226 19.02 15.60 7.16
C MET A 226 20.47 15.16 7.16
N VAL A 227 20.79 14.01 6.54
CA VAL A 227 22.19 13.57 6.34
C VAL A 227 22.92 14.53 5.40
N ASP A 228 22.30 14.98 4.32
CA ASP A 228 22.82 16.00 3.41
C ASP A 228 23.21 17.30 4.14
N GLN A 229 22.38 17.73 5.07
CA GLN A 229 22.66 18.90 5.95
C GLN A 229 23.71 18.62 7.04
N GLY A 230 24.30 17.43 7.08
CA GLY A 230 25.35 17.09 8.05
C GLY A 230 24.86 16.85 9.47
N LEU A 231 23.59 16.57 9.67
CA LEU A 231 22.99 16.37 11.00
C LEU A 231 23.29 15.01 11.60
N GLY A 232 23.90 14.09 10.83
CA GLY A 232 24.28 12.77 11.29
C GLY A 232 24.35 11.77 10.17
N VAL A 233 24.15 10.49 10.50
CA VAL A 233 24.06 9.35 9.55
C VAL A 233 22.67 8.73 9.63
N GLY A 234 22.22 8.07 8.56
CA GLY A 234 20.95 7.37 8.52
C GLY A 234 21.15 5.87 8.36
N LEU A 235 20.24 5.05 8.92
CA LEU A 235 20.14 3.62 8.64
C LEU A 235 18.73 3.35 8.12
N VAL A 236 18.63 3.08 6.81
CA VAL A 236 17.35 3.02 6.09
C VAL A 236 17.33 1.90 5.06
N PRO A 237 16.16 1.45 4.60
CA PRO A 237 16.07 0.58 3.42
C PRO A 237 16.56 1.29 2.16
N ASP A 238 17.25 0.55 1.30
CA ASP A 238 17.70 1.05 -0.01
C ASP A 238 16.51 1.16 -0.97
N ILE A 239 16.05 2.36 -1.19
CA ILE A 239 14.97 2.66 -2.15
C ILE A 239 15.50 3.11 -3.53
N GLY A 240 16.80 3.02 -3.73
CA GLY A 240 17.47 3.33 -5.00
C GLY A 240 18.11 4.72 -5.07
N PRO A 241 18.49 5.17 -6.27
CA PRO A 241 19.30 6.38 -6.49
C PRO A 241 18.73 7.66 -5.90
N VAL A 242 17.42 7.72 -5.68
CA VAL A 242 16.73 8.88 -5.10
C VAL A 242 17.27 9.29 -3.71
N LEU A 243 17.95 8.38 -3.01
CA LEU A 243 18.56 8.66 -1.70
C LEU A 243 19.75 9.63 -1.80
N SER A 244 20.53 9.52 -2.87
CA SER A 244 21.77 10.30 -3.04
C SER A 244 21.71 11.27 -4.22
N GLN A 245 20.80 11.08 -5.16
CA GLN A 245 20.72 11.90 -6.37
C GLN A 245 20.53 13.39 -6.04
N GLY A 246 21.49 14.23 -6.49
CA GLY A 246 21.47 15.67 -6.29
C GLY A 246 21.79 16.12 -4.85
N ARG A 247 22.37 15.24 -4.00
CA ARG A 247 22.72 15.50 -2.59
C ARG A 247 24.17 15.13 -2.31
N ASP A 248 24.74 15.75 -1.27
CA ASP A 248 26.04 15.39 -0.70
C ASP A 248 25.91 14.17 0.23
N VAL A 249 25.31 13.07 -0.31
CA VAL A 249 25.01 11.84 0.40
C VAL A 249 25.53 10.62 -0.36
N SER A 250 26.27 9.77 0.35
CA SER A 250 26.68 8.44 -0.09
C SER A 250 25.83 7.36 0.57
N VAL A 251 25.57 6.31 -0.21
CA VAL A 251 24.85 5.12 0.23
C VAL A 251 25.87 4.01 0.42
N LEU A 252 26.05 3.55 1.66
CA LEU A 252 27.01 2.50 2.00
C LEU A 252 26.29 1.20 2.29
N ALA A 253 26.66 0.13 1.60
CA ALA A 253 26.18 -1.20 1.91
C ALA A 253 26.66 -1.63 3.30
N LEU A 254 25.81 -2.34 4.04
CA LEU A 254 26.22 -2.98 5.28
C LEU A 254 27.06 -4.23 4.98
N PRO A 255 28.03 -4.56 5.84
CA PRO A 255 28.77 -5.80 5.70
C PRO A 255 27.81 -6.98 5.80
N GLU A 256 28.02 -7.98 4.97
CA GLU A 256 27.28 -9.25 5.06
C GLU A 256 27.51 -9.84 6.45
N GLN A 257 26.44 -10.22 7.13
CA GLN A 257 26.56 -10.88 8.44
C GLN A 257 27.31 -12.20 8.20
N GLY A 258 28.43 -12.35 8.90
CA GLY A 258 29.41 -13.40 8.67
C GLY A 258 28.81 -14.78 8.50
N ALA A 259 29.41 -15.56 7.63
CA ALA A 259 29.18 -16.97 7.51
C ALA A 259 29.26 -17.61 8.92
N ALA A 260 28.12 -18.02 9.45
CA ALA A 260 28.13 -18.97 10.53
C ALA A 260 28.91 -20.19 10.05
N ALA A 261 29.76 -20.76 10.92
CA ALA A 261 30.69 -21.85 10.61
C ALA A 261 30.04 -23.12 10.00
N ASP A 262 28.75 -23.09 9.71
CA ASP A 262 27.92 -24.24 9.30
C ASP A 262 27.54 -24.26 7.81
N GLY A 263 28.20 -23.48 6.96
CA GLY A 263 28.04 -23.62 5.48
C GLY A 263 26.65 -23.25 4.92
N ALA A 264 25.72 -22.68 5.73
CA ALA A 264 24.46 -22.14 5.26
C ALA A 264 24.74 -20.75 4.64
N GLY A 265 24.54 -20.63 3.33
CA GLY A 265 24.87 -19.47 2.53
C GLY A 265 24.48 -18.15 3.18
N CYS A 266 25.35 -17.17 2.99
CA CYS A 266 25.23 -15.80 3.44
C CYS A 266 23.80 -15.27 3.25
N ARG A 267 23.10 -14.96 4.35
CA ARG A 267 21.83 -14.24 4.28
C ARG A 267 22.15 -12.78 4.00
N PRO A 268 21.62 -12.18 2.95
CA PRO A 268 21.75 -10.73 2.77
C PRO A 268 21.23 -10.05 4.04
N ALA A 269 21.97 -9.04 4.50
CA ALA A 269 21.58 -8.23 5.63
C ALA A 269 20.08 -7.91 5.51
N ASP A 270 19.32 -8.21 6.54
CA ASP A 270 17.86 -8.14 6.62
C ASP A 270 17.23 -7.21 5.55
N ALA A 271 16.72 -7.79 4.49
CA ALA A 271 16.07 -7.04 3.41
C ALA A 271 14.56 -7.12 3.58
N ARG A 272 13.87 -6.02 3.30
CA ARG A 272 12.42 -6.05 3.20
C ARG A 272 12.01 -6.31 1.75
N LYS A 273 10.91 -7.04 1.56
CA LYS A 273 10.40 -7.36 0.24
C LYS A 273 9.31 -6.37 -0.14
N VAL A 274 9.42 -5.81 -1.34
CA VAL A 274 8.41 -4.97 -1.97
C VAL A 274 7.83 -5.71 -3.16
N GLY A 275 6.52 -5.68 -3.32
CA GLY A 275 5.84 -6.40 -4.39
C GLY A 275 4.52 -5.79 -4.78
N LEU A 276 3.93 -6.39 -5.78
CA LEU A 276 2.59 -6.08 -6.27
C LEU A 276 1.58 -7.03 -5.61
N LEU A 277 0.44 -6.48 -5.18
CA LEU A 277 -0.66 -7.22 -4.57
C LEU A 277 -1.98 -6.78 -5.18
N TRP A 278 -2.83 -7.75 -5.60
CA TRP A 278 -4.13 -7.48 -6.22
C TRP A 278 -5.11 -8.63 -5.98
N LEU A 279 -6.40 -8.39 -6.21
CA LEU A 279 -7.42 -9.44 -6.19
C LEU A 279 -7.50 -10.12 -7.55
N ASN A 280 -7.41 -11.47 -7.60
CA ASN A 280 -7.53 -12.23 -8.84
C ASN A 280 -8.95 -12.21 -9.42
N THR A 281 -9.95 -11.90 -8.60
CA THR A 281 -11.37 -11.80 -8.95
C THR A 281 -11.76 -10.44 -9.50
N SER A 282 -10.86 -9.43 -9.41
CA SER A 282 -11.16 -8.07 -9.89
C SER A 282 -11.26 -8.02 -11.41
N ALA A 283 -12.28 -7.35 -11.94
CA ALA A 283 -12.40 -7.04 -13.37
C ALA A 283 -11.15 -6.29 -13.91
N ARG A 284 -10.44 -5.57 -13.03
CA ARG A 284 -9.23 -4.80 -13.34
C ARG A 284 -7.93 -5.60 -13.15
N ALA A 285 -7.99 -6.90 -12.88
CA ALA A 285 -6.80 -7.78 -12.74
C ALA A 285 -5.90 -7.75 -13.99
N ARG A 286 -6.45 -7.44 -15.17
CA ARG A 286 -5.68 -7.25 -16.42
C ARG A 286 -4.65 -6.13 -16.28
N TRP A 287 -5.02 -4.99 -15.68
CA TRP A 287 -4.12 -3.85 -15.47
C TRP A 287 -3.08 -4.14 -14.38
N ALA A 288 -3.45 -4.89 -13.33
CA ALA A 288 -2.48 -5.35 -12.35
C ALA A 288 -1.39 -6.23 -12.98
N ARG A 289 -1.77 -7.12 -13.91
CA ARG A 289 -0.78 -7.96 -14.66
C ARG A 289 0.09 -7.10 -15.58
N SER A 290 -0.48 -6.16 -16.33
CA SER A 290 0.29 -5.24 -17.17
C SER A 290 1.22 -4.37 -16.34
N LEU A 291 0.77 -3.90 -15.17
CA LEU A 291 1.61 -3.15 -14.23
C LEU A 291 2.78 -4.00 -13.70
N LEU A 292 2.52 -5.30 -13.42
CA LEU A 292 3.56 -6.24 -13.02
C LEU A 292 4.62 -6.43 -14.10
N GLU A 293 4.20 -6.54 -15.36
CA GLU A 293 5.12 -6.63 -16.50
C GLU A 293 5.98 -5.36 -16.62
N CYS A 294 5.34 -4.18 -16.58
CA CYS A 294 6.05 -2.90 -16.58
C CYS A 294 7.06 -2.79 -15.44
N ALA A 295 6.67 -3.22 -14.23
CA ALA A 295 7.54 -3.18 -13.07
C ALA A 295 8.76 -4.12 -13.24
N ARG A 296 8.55 -5.34 -13.72
CA ARG A 296 9.64 -6.30 -13.98
C ARG A 296 10.61 -5.81 -15.04
N GLU A 297 10.10 -5.22 -16.11
CA GLU A 297 10.96 -4.65 -17.17
C GLU A 297 11.78 -3.46 -16.67
N CYS A 298 11.18 -2.56 -15.91
CA CYS A 298 11.89 -1.43 -15.33
C CYS A 298 12.97 -1.87 -14.34
N LEU A 299 12.65 -2.79 -13.44
CA LEU A 299 13.56 -3.27 -12.40
C LEU A 299 14.65 -4.21 -12.96
N GLY A 300 14.34 -5.01 -13.99
CA GLY A 300 15.32 -5.90 -14.65
C GLY A 300 16.36 -5.18 -15.51
N ARG A 301 16.10 -3.92 -15.89
CA ARG A 301 17.06 -3.09 -16.65
C ARG A 301 18.05 -2.32 -15.77
N GLY A 302 17.98 -2.48 -14.45
CA GLY A 302 18.78 -1.71 -13.49
C GLY A 302 18.37 -0.23 -13.51
N LEU A 303 17.54 0.17 -12.55
CA LEU A 303 17.24 1.59 -12.31
C LEU A 303 18.45 2.30 -11.76
#